data_5398731dc2e0fd8957b4bfbce05fafb6
#
_entry.id   5398731dc2e0fd8957b4bfbce05fafb6
#
_cell.length_a   1.000
_cell.length_b   1.000
_cell.length_c   1.000
_cell.angle_alpha   90.00
_cell.angle_beta   90.00
_cell.angle_gamma   90.00
#
_symmetry.space_group_name_H-M   'P 1'
#
loop_
_entity.id
_entity.type
_entity.pdbx_description
1 polymer ?
#
loop_
_entity_poly.entity_id
_entity_poly.type
_entity_poly.pdbx_seq_one_letter_code
_entity_poly.pdbx_strand_id
1 'polypeptide(L)'
;LFDQGVLLAPAENPRGATAFDALVTDPPASEREFIALWKLYMACLASATLDDYGIPGDSAKKLRSLLEQSGLKPRERNLRALLLDTFDYVKRLLRPSAVEAGIKLDPMSQLPTGVSGKIVFGEPSAKEAADGLASVDHLLELADLALRDSKFRLWILLDRLDVAFSDSSDLETNALRALFHAYLDLLALQNIRLKIFLRTDIWHRITTSGFREASHITRHLTIEWNEASLLNLIARRAAQNESILLHFRLKRDVVLASAKSQMNFFNLIFPSQVEIGLRKPSTFDWLVTRTSDGSRQAAPRELIHLLNSIRNVQVRRLEIGDPDPDGGCLFARTAFKEALPEVSRTRLQQTLFAEYPEARPYIEKLRGEKTQHSVDTLATIWKQSPEVTLKVARMLTDVGFLEERGEKENPIFWVPFLYRDALDLVQGAAE
;
A
#
# COMPACT_ATOMS: atom_id res chain seq x y z
N LEU A 1 -0.64 -10.62 -18.64
CA LEU A 1 -0.76 -9.20 -19.07
C LEU A 1 0.04 -8.95 -20.33
N PHE A 2 1.30 -9.42 -20.41
CA PHE A 2 2.12 -9.24 -21.62
C PHE A 2 1.45 -9.80 -22.87
N ASP A 3 0.90 -11.03 -22.81
CA ASP A 3 0.15 -11.65 -23.90
C ASP A 3 -1.13 -10.88 -24.30
N GLN A 4 -1.55 -9.95 -23.44
CA GLN A 4 -2.67 -9.02 -23.69
C GLN A 4 -2.22 -7.64 -24.15
N GLY A 5 -0.93 -7.49 -24.49
CA GLY A 5 -0.34 -6.23 -24.92
C GLY A 5 -0.18 -5.20 -23.81
N VAL A 6 0.03 -5.63 -22.54
CA VAL A 6 0.23 -4.72 -21.41
C VAL A 6 1.64 -4.87 -20.85
N LEU A 7 2.41 -3.78 -20.91
CA LEU A 7 3.70 -3.64 -20.26
C LEU A 7 3.52 -3.08 -18.85
N LEU A 8 4.38 -3.49 -17.92
CA LEU A 8 4.36 -3.02 -16.54
C LEU A 8 5.65 -2.28 -16.21
N ALA A 9 5.51 -1.06 -15.69
CA ALA A 9 6.62 -0.25 -15.17
C ALA A 9 6.43 -0.05 -13.67
N PRO A 10 7.21 -0.70 -12.79
CA PRO A 10 7.22 -0.36 -11.38
C PRO A 10 7.84 1.02 -11.20
N ALA A 11 7.15 1.91 -10.51
CA ALA A 11 7.65 3.25 -10.19
C ALA A 11 8.23 3.33 -8.76
N GLU A 12 8.19 2.22 -8.02
CA GLU A 12 8.73 2.07 -6.67
C GLU A 12 9.40 0.71 -6.51
N ASN A 13 10.41 0.65 -5.64
CA ASN A 13 11.07 -0.59 -5.31
C ASN A 13 10.09 -1.51 -4.54
N PRO A 14 9.82 -2.72 -5.02
CA PRO A 14 8.88 -3.62 -4.35
C PRO A 14 9.42 -4.14 -3.00
N ARG A 15 10.71 -4.00 -2.75
CA ARG A 15 11.40 -4.42 -1.51
C ARG A 15 12.55 -3.46 -1.19
N GLY A 16 12.89 -3.33 0.11
CA GLY A 16 13.97 -2.46 0.58
C GLY A 16 13.53 -1.02 0.79
N ALA A 17 14.51 -0.10 0.74
CA ALA A 17 14.24 1.33 0.91
C ALA A 17 13.43 1.89 -0.27
N THR A 18 12.52 2.80 0.04
CA THR A 18 11.73 3.50 -0.98
C THR A 18 12.61 4.39 -1.85
N ALA A 19 12.28 4.51 -3.14
CA ALA A 19 12.95 5.45 -4.03
C ALA A 19 12.67 6.91 -3.61
N PHE A 20 11.53 7.14 -2.94
CA PHE A 20 11.05 8.48 -2.55
C PHE A 20 11.67 9.04 -1.28
N ASP A 21 12.40 8.27 -0.46
CA ASP A 21 13.15 8.75 0.73
C ASP A 21 14.04 9.95 0.41
N ALA A 22 14.51 10.02 -0.82
CA ALA A 22 15.34 11.12 -1.28
C ALA A 22 14.65 12.50 -1.24
N LEU A 23 13.30 12.53 -1.34
CA LEU A 23 12.51 13.74 -1.31
C LEU A 23 12.27 14.26 0.12
N VAL A 24 12.51 13.45 1.14
CA VAL A 24 12.30 13.83 2.55
C VAL A 24 13.37 14.80 3.01
N THR A 25 14.62 14.62 2.57
CA THR A 25 15.75 15.46 2.99
C THR A 25 15.72 16.86 2.35
N ASP A 26 15.30 16.96 1.10
CA ASP A 26 15.20 18.21 0.34
C ASP A 26 13.92 18.13 -0.53
N PRO A 27 12.75 18.44 0.07
CA PRO A 27 11.48 18.27 -0.64
C PRO A 27 11.29 19.33 -1.72
N PRO A 28 10.46 19.03 -2.75
CA PRO A 28 9.95 20.05 -3.67
C PRO A 28 9.31 21.21 -2.90
N ALA A 29 9.65 22.44 -3.28
CA ALA A 29 9.23 23.66 -2.56
C ALA A 29 7.77 24.05 -2.83
N SER A 30 7.15 23.49 -3.86
CA SER A 30 5.79 23.83 -4.28
C SER A 30 5.06 22.64 -4.90
N GLU A 31 3.74 22.70 -4.91
CA GLU A 31 2.90 21.72 -5.62
C GLU A 31 3.25 21.63 -7.10
N ARG A 32 3.60 22.76 -7.73
CA ARG A 32 4.03 22.80 -9.13
C ARG A 32 5.32 22.01 -9.36
N GLU A 33 6.28 22.07 -8.45
CA GLU A 33 7.49 21.25 -8.52
C GLU A 33 7.19 19.77 -8.38
N PHE A 34 6.28 19.40 -7.48
CA PHE A 34 5.83 18.02 -7.34
C PHE A 34 5.14 17.49 -8.60
N ILE A 35 4.22 18.27 -9.19
CA ILE A 35 3.54 17.88 -10.44
C ILE A 35 4.56 17.68 -11.56
N ALA A 36 5.49 18.62 -11.71
CA ALA A 36 6.55 18.57 -12.69
C ALA A 36 7.45 17.34 -12.49
N LEU A 37 7.83 17.04 -11.24
CA LEU A 37 8.61 15.87 -10.87
C LEU A 37 7.87 14.58 -11.24
N TRP A 38 6.59 14.43 -10.85
CA TRP A 38 5.82 13.24 -11.16
C TRP A 38 5.71 12.99 -12.67
N LYS A 39 5.35 14.03 -13.44
CA LYS A 39 5.19 13.91 -14.90
C LYS A 39 6.50 13.54 -15.58
N LEU A 40 7.61 14.19 -15.23
CA LEU A 40 8.92 13.90 -15.82
C LEU A 40 9.43 12.52 -15.42
N TYR A 41 9.24 12.13 -14.14
CA TYR A 41 9.59 10.80 -13.68
C TYR A 41 8.83 9.70 -14.43
N MET A 42 7.53 9.90 -14.68
CA MET A 42 6.72 8.98 -15.48
C MET A 42 7.17 8.90 -16.95
N ALA A 43 7.59 10.03 -17.54
CA ALA A 43 8.16 10.04 -18.88
C ALA A 43 9.47 9.24 -18.95
N CYS A 44 10.33 9.39 -17.93
CA CYS A 44 11.56 8.60 -17.79
C CYS A 44 11.28 7.10 -17.65
N LEU A 45 10.32 6.72 -16.79
CA LEU A 45 9.91 5.33 -16.62
C LEU A 45 9.32 4.73 -17.92
N ALA A 46 8.53 5.52 -18.64
CA ALA A 46 8.00 5.09 -19.94
C ALA A 46 9.14 4.84 -20.94
N SER A 47 10.11 5.75 -21.03
CA SER A 47 11.27 5.58 -21.91
C SER A 47 12.09 4.33 -21.55
N ALA A 48 12.41 4.13 -20.24
CA ALA A 48 13.12 2.95 -19.79
C ALA A 48 12.38 1.65 -20.15
N THR A 49 11.06 1.64 -19.93
CA THR A 49 10.23 0.47 -20.23
C THR A 49 10.18 0.17 -21.73
N LEU A 50 10.05 1.20 -22.59
CA LEU A 50 10.10 1.03 -24.04
C LEU A 50 11.42 0.39 -24.48
N ASP A 51 12.53 0.79 -23.84
CA ASP A 51 13.86 0.23 -24.11
C ASP A 51 14.01 -1.20 -23.63
N ASP A 52 13.55 -1.50 -22.42
CA ASP A 52 13.65 -2.83 -21.81
C ASP A 52 12.87 -3.89 -22.59
N TYR A 53 11.73 -3.50 -23.14
CA TYR A 53 10.92 -4.36 -24.02
C TYR A 53 11.29 -4.27 -25.51
N GLY A 54 12.30 -3.46 -25.86
CA GLY A 54 12.78 -3.32 -27.23
C GLY A 54 11.72 -2.74 -28.19
N ILE A 55 10.87 -1.84 -27.70
CA ILE A 55 9.81 -1.23 -28.50
C ILE A 55 10.43 -0.30 -29.56
N PRO A 56 10.28 -0.60 -30.86
CA PRO A 56 10.86 0.20 -31.94
C PRO A 56 10.00 1.44 -32.25
N GLY A 57 10.53 2.36 -33.03
CA GLY A 57 9.80 3.47 -33.62
C GLY A 57 10.50 4.82 -33.47
N ASP A 58 10.08 5.76 -34.28
CA ASP A 58 10.70 7.10 -34.30
C ASP A 58 10.29 7.92 -33.08
N SER A 59 9.07 7.74 -32.59
CA SER A 59 8.59 8.38 -31.35
C SER A 59 9.41 7.92 -30.14
N ALA A 60 9.70 6.62 -30.00
CA ALA A 60 10.55 6.09 -28.93
C ALA A 60 11.98 6.62 -29.02
N LYS A 61 12.57 6.68 -30.23
CA LYS A 61 13.90 7.26 -30.46
C LYS A 61 13.96 8.74 -30.12
N LYS A 62 12.92 9.51 -30.52
CA LYS A 62 12.84 10.94 -30.24
C LYS A 62 12.71 11.19 -28.72
N LEU A 63 11.86 10.45 -28.03
CA LEU A 63 11.72 10.51 -26.57
C LEU A 63 13.08 10.28 -25.88
N ARG A 64 13.77 9.19 -26.22
CA ARG A 64 15.10 8.88 -25.68
C ARG A 64 16.10 10.00 -25.95
N SER A 65 16.19 10.47 -27.17
CA SER A 65 17.12 11.54 -27.55
C SER A 65 16.89 12.83 -26.76
N LEU A 66 15.64 13.23 -26.54
CA LEU A 66 15.30 14.41 -25.72
C LEU A 66 15.70 14.25 -24.26
N LEU A 67 15.46 13.07 -23.67
CA LEU A 67 15.86 12.77 -22.30
C LEU A 67 17.39 12.76 -22.14
N GLU A 68 18.11 12.09 -23.04
CA GLU A 68 19.58 12.02 -23.04
C GLU A 68 20.24 13.41 -23.24
N GLN A 69 19.73 14.22 -24.16
CA GLN A 69 20.18 15.59 -24.38
C GLN A 69 19.95 16.49 -23.15
N SER A 70 18.98 16.13 -22.31
CA SER A 70 18.68 16.82 -21.05
C SER A 70 19.50 16.26 -19.86
N GLY A 71 20.37 15.29 -20.10
CA GLY A 71 21.19 14.64 -19.06
C GLY A 71 20.47 13.54 -18.30
N LEU A 72 19.26 13.17 -18.73
CA LEU A 72 18.48 12.09 -18.13
C LEU A 72 18.73 10.80 -18.91
N LYS A 73 19.19 9.75 -18.19
CA LYS A 73 19.51 8.43 -18.77
C LYS A 73 18.75 7.33 -18.04
N PRO A 74 17.45 7.16 -18.29
CA PRO A 74 16.58 6.29 -17.50
C PRO A 74 17.05 4.83 -17.42
N ARG A 75 17.57 4.28 -18.50
CA ARG A 75 18.02 2.89 -18.59
C ARG A 75 19.25 2.57 -17.74
N GLU A 76 20.11 3.56 -17.50
CA GLU A 76 21.36 3.39 -16.77
C GLU A 76 21.20 3.53 -15.25
N ARG A 77 20.00 3.86 -14.76
CA ARG A 77 19.73 4.24 -13.39
C ARG A 77 18.77 3.28 -12.69
N ASN A 78 19.00 3.05 -11.39
CA ASN A 78 17.97 2.50 -10.53
C ASN A 78 16.87 3.55 -10.25
N LEU A 79 15.71 3.13 -9.73
CA LEU A 79 14.56 4.01 -9.52
C LEU A 79 14.88 5.22 -8.64
N ARG A 80 15.68 5.04 -7.56
CA ARG A 80 16.07 6.14 -6.67
C ARG A 80 16.96 7.16 -7.38
N ALA A 81 17.98 6.69 -8.10
CA ALA A 81 18.85 7.57 -8.85
C ALA A 81 18.11 8.29 -9.98
N LEU A 82 17.19 7.61 -10.66
CA LEU A 82 16.34 8.20 -11.68
C LEU A 82 15.46 9.30 -11.10
N LEU A 83 14.84 9.06 -9.94
CA LEU A 83 14.03 10.07 -9.27
C LEU A 83 14.85 11.30 -8.86
N LEU A 84 16.05 11.10 -8.31
CA LEU A 84 16.95 12.20 -7.94
C LEU A 84 17.42 13.00 -9.15
N ASP A 85 17.87 12.34 -10.22
CA ASP A 85 18.27 13.01 -11.47
C ASP A 85 17.10 13.84 -12.04
N THR A 86 15.89 13.28 -11.99
CA THR A 86 14.66 13.96 -12.41
C THR A 86 14.36 15.18 -11.53
N PHE A 87 14.49 15.03 -10.22
CA PHE A 87 14.22 16.11 -9.28
C PHE A 87 15.26 17.23 -9.39
N ASP A 88 16.54 16.89 -9.55
CA ASP A 88 17.59 17.88 -9.79
C ASP A 88 17.39 18.64 -11.10
N TYR A 89 16.84 17.98 -12.10
CA TYR A 89 16.44 18.66 -13.34
C TYR A 89 15.30 19.67 -13.09
N VAL A 90 14.24 19.24 -12.35
CA VAL A 90 13.11 20.10 -11.98
C VAL A 90 13.57 21.32 -11.18
N LYS A 91 14.42 21.11 -10.17
CA LYS A 91 14.97 22.20 -9.34
C LYS A 91 15.73 23.23 -10.18
N ARG A 92 16.59 22.79 -11.08
CA ARG A 92 17.36 23.68 -11.96
C ARG A 92 16.46 24.56 -12.83
N LEU A 93 15.32 24.04 -13.28
CA LEU A 93 14.39 24.78 -14.12
C LEU A 93 13.44 25.70 -13.35
N LEU A 94 12.98 25.30 -12.17
CA LEU A 94 11.94 26.01 -11.42
C LEU A 94 12.47 26.86 -10.28
N ARG A 95 13.70 26.63 -9.80
CA ARG A 95 14.36 27.43 -8.76
C ARG A 95 15.53 28.21 -9.37
N PRO A 96 15.33 29.40 -9.91
CA PRO A 96 16.43 30.20 -10.42
C PRO A 96 17.26 30.78 -9.25
N SER A 97 18.12 29.98 -8.67
CA SER A 97 19.20 30.45 -7.76
C SER A 97 20.28 31.25 -8.48
N ALA A 98 20.08 31.54 -9.75
CA ALA A 98 21.05 32.07 -10.69
C ALA A 98 21.30 33.59 -10.56
N VAL A 99 20.48 34.31 -9.82
CA VAL A 99 20.65 35.79 -9.70
C VAL A 99 21.83 36.16 -8.79
N GLU A 100 22.18 35.31 -7.85
CA GLU A 100 23.31 35.55 -6.94
C GLU A 100 24.67 35.05 -7.51
N ALA A 101 24.67 34.20 -8.50
CA ALA A 101 25.90 33.59 -9.04
C ALA A 101 26.38 34.18 -10.40
N GLY A 102 25.79 35.28 -10.88
CA GLY A 102 26.21 35.92 -12.12
C GLY A 102 25.92 35.11 -13.40
N ILE A 103 25.02 34.14 -13.33
CA ILE A 103 24.60 33.35 -14.49
C ILE A 103 23.66 34.21 -15.32
N LYS A 104 24.05 34.48 -16.56
CA LYS A 104 23.20 35.19 -17.53
C LYS A 104 21.98 34.34 -17.84
N LEU A 105 20.79 34.89 -17.60
CA LEU A 105 19.54 34.32 -18.09
C LEU A 105 19.39 34.72 -19.57
N ASP A 106 18.92 33.80 -20.40
CA ASP A 106 18.49 34.12 -21.73
C ASP A 106 17.31 35.11 -21.65
N PRO A 107 17.38 36.29 -22.25
CA PRO A 107 16.37 37.34 -22.10
C PRO A 107 14.98 36.94 -22.62
N MET A 108 14.88 35.90 -23.44
CA MET A 108 13.63 35.44 -24.04
C MET A 108 13.02 34.20 -23.35
N SER A 109 13.86 33.22 -22.97
CA SER A 109 13.38 31.97 -22.36
C SER A 109 13.42 32.00 -20.83
N GLN A 110 14.07 33.01 -20.21
CA GLN A 110 14.35 33.09 -18.77
C GLN A 110 15.07 31.85 -18.20
N LEU A 111 15.69 31.05 -19.07
CA LEU A 111 16.51 29.90 -18.68
C LEU A 111 17.95 30.34 -18.47
N PRO A 112 18.68 29.74 -17.50
CA PRO A 112 20.10 30.00 -17.33
C PRO A 112 20.86 29.62 -18.60
N THR A 113 21.59 30.56 -19.19
CA THR A 113 22.50 30.26 -20.30
C THR A 113 23.60 29.32 -19.79
N GLY A 114 23.48 28.05 -20.18
CA GLY A 114 24.39 26.98 -19.71
C GLY A 114 23.68 25.73 -19.21
N VAL A 115 22.34 25.73 -19.08
CA VAL A 115 21.58 24.51 -18.87
C VAL A 115 21.34 23.87 -20.23
N SER A 116 22.04 22.80 -20.52
CA SER A 116 21.91 22.03 -21.78
C SER A 116 20.64 21.14 -21.80
N GLY A 117 19.55 21.60 -21.18
CA GLY A 117 18.30 20.85 -21.14
C GLY A 117 17.36 21.24 -22.29
N LYS A 118 16.73 20.24 -22.91
CA LYS A 118 15.74 20.40 -23.98
C LYS A 118 14.29 20.28 -23.49
N ILE A 119 14.06 20.06 -22.20
CA ILE A 119 12.74 19.80 -21.62
C ILE A 119 12.29 21.00 -20.78
N VAL A 120 11.05 21.45 -21.00
CA VAL A 120 10.38 22.54 -20.27
C VAL A 120 9.06 22.07 -19.69
N PHE A 121 8.53 22.75 -18.66
CA PHE A 121 7.26 22.37 -17.97
C PHE A 121 6.03 23.12 -18.49
N GLY A 122 6.20 24.07 -19.41
CA GLY A 122 5.12 24.73 -20.12
C GLY A 122 5.21 24.41 -21.61
N GLU A 123 4.19 24.79 -22.37
CA GLU A 123 4.25 24.69 -23.82
C GLU A 123 5.32 25.66 -24.35
N PRO A 124 6.33 25.18 -25.08
CA PRO A 124 7.34 26.04 -25.68
C PRO A 124 6.71 26.92 -26.76
N SER A 125 7.19 28.16 -26.90
CA SER A 125 6.84 29.02 -28.01
C SER A 125 7.30 28.38 -29.33
N ALA A 126 6.74 28.84 -30.44
CA ALA A 126 7.11 28.33 -31.78
C ALA A 126 8.62 28.42 -32.05
N LYS A 127 9.29 29.46 -31.51
CA LYS A 127 10.74 29.64 -31.66
C LYS A 127 11.50 28.63 -30.79
N GLU A 128 11.12 28.45 -29.52
CA GLU A 128 11.73 27.49 -28.62
C GLU A 128 11.55 26.05 -29.12
N ALA A 129 10.37 25.71 -29.65
CA ALA A 129 10.12 24.43 -30.27
C ALA A 129 11.01 24.20 -31.50
N ALA A 130 11.24 25.25 -32.33
CA ALA A 130 12.17 25.20 -33.45
C ALA A 130 13.63 25.00 -33.00
N ASP A 131 14.01 25.56 -31.83
CA ASP A 131 15.32 25.37 -31.22
C ASP A 131 15.44 23.99 -30.52
N GLY A 132 14.40 23.16 -30.59
CA GLY A 132 14.36 21.78 -30.13
C GLY A 132 13.95 21.61 -28.66
N LEU A 133 13.33 22.60 -28.01
CA LEU A 133 12.72 22.45 -26.72
C LEU A 133 11.40 21.67 -26.84
N ALA A 134 11.12 20.82 -25.85
CA ALA A 134 9.91 20.01 -25.78
C ALA A 134 9.27 20.12 -24.38
N SER A 135 7.95 20.17 -24.29
CA SER A 135 7.27 20.10 -23.00
C SER A 135 7.34 18.68 -22.41
N VAL A 136 7.20 18.58 -21.08
CA VAL A 136 7.09 17.26 -20.41
C VAL A 136 5.85 16.52 -20.95
N ASP A 137 4.76 17.23 -21.25
CA ASP A 137 3.56 16.64 -21.83
C ASP A 137 3.85 16.06 -23.21
N HIS A 138 4.64 16.73 -24.03
CA HIS A 138 5.09 16.19 -25.31
C HIS A 138 5.94 14.92 -25.19
N LEU A 139 6.76 14.79 -24.13
CA LEU A 139 7.49 13.53 -23.87
C LEU A 139 6.53 12.37 -23.58
N LEU A 140 5.49 12.62 -22.80
CA LEU A 140 4.47 11.62 -22.49
C LEU A 140 3.64 11.25 -23.72
N GLU A 141 3.34 12.22 -24.58
CA GLU A 141 2.70 11.98 -25.88
C GLU A 141 3.58 11.12 -26.82
N LEU A 142 4.88 11.38 -26.88
CA LEU A 142 5.80 10.54 -27.66
C LEU A 142 5.83 9.09 -27.16
N ALA A 143 5.79 8.89 -25.82
CA ALA A 143 5.68 7.56 -25.24
C ALA A 143 4.33 6.89 -25.60
N ASP A 144 3.22 7.63 -25.54
CA ASP A 144 1.88 7.13 -25.89
C ASP A 144 1.79 6.73 -27.36
N LEU A 145 2.40 7.54 -28.26
CA LEU A 145 2.49 7.25 -29.69
C LEU A 145 3.31 5.99 -29.97
N ALA A 146 4.47 5.84 -29.32
CA ALA A 146 5.32 4.65 -29.48
C ALA A 146 4.60 3.38 -29.06
N LEU A 147 3.85 3.43 -27.96
CA LEU A 147 3.02 2.33 -27.47
C LEU A 147 1.86 2.01 -28.42
N ARG A 148 1.18 3.04 -28.95
CA ARG A 148 0.11 2.88 -29.93
C ARG A 148 0.60 2.17 -31.19
N ASP A 149 1.71 2.63 -31.74
CA ASP A 149 2.25 2.11 -32.98
C ASP A 149 2.70 0.64 -32.85
N SER A 150 3.12 0.27 -31.64
CA SER A 150 3.52 -1.10 -31.28
C SER A 150 2.37 -1.96 -30.72
N LYS A 151 1.15 -1.40 -30.62
CA LYS A 151 -0.06 -2.05 -30.08
C LYS A 151 0.09 -2.51 -28.62
N PHE A 152 0.94 -1.85 -27.84
CA PHE A 152 1.07 -2.05 -26.42
C PHE A 152 0.41 -0.94 -25.61
N ARG A 153 0.12 -1.25 -24.34
CA ARG A 153 -0.27 -0.30 -23.29
C ARG A 153 0.72 -0.39 -22.17
N LEU A 154 1.00 0.73 -21.53
CA LEU A 154 1.89 0.80 -20.37
C LEU A 154 1.07 1.06 -19.10
N TRP A 155 1.24 0.22 -18.08
CA TRP A 155 0.77 0.49 -16.74
C TRP A 155 1.97 0.87 -15.85
N ILE A 156 1.99 2.11 -15.39
CA ILE A 156 2.95 2.59 -14.40
C ILE A 156 2.34 2.31 -13.02
N LEU A 157 3.05 1.56 -12.18
CA LEU A 157 2.56 1.06 -10.91
C LEU A 157 3.22 1.83 -9.77
N LEU A 158 2.44 2.59 -9.00
CA LEU A 158 2.85 3.30 -7.80
C LEU A 158 2.27 2.62 -6.57
N ASP A 159 3.12 2.02 -5.76
CA ASP A 159 2.79 1.36 -4.49
C ASP A 159 3.68 1.90 -3.37
N ARG A 160 3.38 1.60 -2.11
CA ARG A 160 4.17 1.96 -0.93
C ARG A 160 4.39 3.47 -0.74
N LEU A 161 3.46 4.28 -1.19
CA LEU A 161 3.51 5.74 -1.04
C LEU A 161 3.41 6.18 0.43
N ASP A 162 2.81 5.35 1.28
CA ASP A 162 2.75 5.50 2.74
C ASP A 162 4.12 5.40 3.43
N VAL A 163 5.00 4.55 2.92
CA VAL A 163 6.36 4.40 3.44
C VAL A 163 7.26 5.56 3.03
N ALA A 164 6.97 6.15 1.87
CA ALA A 164 7.81 7.18 1.26
C ALA A 164 7.91 8.47 2.07
N PHE A 165 6.84 8.84 2.77
CA PHE A 165 6.69 10.14 3.44
C PHE A 165 6.28 10.00 4.91
N SER A 166 6.57 8.86 5.54
CA SER A 166 6.14 8.51 6.92
C SER A 166 6.48 9.57 7.97
N ASP A 167 7.54 10.33 7.76
CA ASP A 167 8.06 11.28 8.75
C ASP A 167 7.42 12.69 8.66
N SER A 168 6.61 12.96 7.62
CA SER A 168 5.99 14.27 7.40
C SER A 168 4.63 14.18 6.72
N SER A 169 3.55 14.29 7.51
CA SER A 169 2.17 14.27 7.03
C SER A 169 1.85 15.36 6.00
N ASP A 170 2.45 16.56 6.16
CA ASP A 170 2.24 17.67 5.23
C ASP A 170 2.93 17.41 3.89
N LEU A 171 4.16 16.86 3.94
CA LEU A 171 4.90 16.49 2.74
C LEU A 171 4.18 15.38 1.99
N GLU A 172 3.70 14.35 2.70
CA GLU A 172 2.89 13.26 2.14
C GLU A 172 1.65 13.82 1.44
N THR A 173 0.90 14.68 2.12
CA THR A 173 -0.32 15.27 1.58
C THR A 173 -0.06 16.06 0.31
N ASN A 174 0.99 16.90 0.28
CA ASN A 174 1.34 17.71 -0.89
C ASN A 174 1.84 16.85 -2.06
N ALA A 175 2.70 15.86 -1.78
CA ALA A 175 3.20 14.94 -2.79
C ALA A 175 2.07 14.13 -3.45
N LEU A 176 1.13 13.64 -2.64
CA LEU A 176 0.01 12.84 -3.13
C LEU A 176 -1.03 13.68 -3.89
N ARG A 177 -1.33 14.89 -3.44
CA ARG A 177 -2.19 15.81 -4.20
C ARG A 177 -1.62 16.09 -5.58
N ALA A 178 -0.34 16.45 -5.65
CA ALA A 178 0.36 16.67 -6.90
C ALA A 178 0.39 15.41 -7.80
N LEU A 179 0.53 14.23 -7.20
CA LEU A 179 0.43 12.97 -7.93
C LEU A 179 -0.95 12.78 -8.56
N PHE A 180 -2.02 13.10 -7.83
CA PHE A 180 -3.37 13.02 -8.38
C PHE A 180 -3.64 14.07 -9.45
N HIS A 181 -3.05 15.27 -9.38
CA HIS A 181 -3.08 16.22 -10.49
C HIS A 181 -2.38 15.65 -11.72
N ALA A 182 -1.18 15.11 -11.57
CA ALA A 182 -0.48 14.43 -12.66
C ALA A 182 -1.31 13.25 -13.24
N TYR A 183 -1.98 12.47 -12.37
CA TYR A 183 -2.89 11.41 -12.81
C TYR A 183 -4.03 11.92 -13.69
N LEU A 184 -4.67 13.04 -13.31
CA LEU A 184 -5.75 13.63 -14.11
C LEU A 184 -5.27 14.08 -15.49
N ASP A 185 -4.09 14.69 -15.56
CA ASP A 185 -3.46 15.07 -16.83
C ASP A 185 -3.18 13.85 -17.72
N LEU A 186 -2.67 12.75 -17.12
CA LEU A 186 -2.39 11.53 -17.86
C LEU A 186 -3.63 10.78 -18.36
N LEU A 187 -4.84 11.12 -17.89
CA LEU A 187 -6.07 10.52 -18.41
C LEU A 187 -6.31 10.83 -19.90
N ALA A 188 -5.74 11.92 -20.44
CA ALA A 188 -5.79 12.29 -21.84
C ALA A 188 -5.06 11.27 -22.74
N LEU A 189 -4.04 10.59 -22.22
CA LEU A 189 -3.27 9.58 -22.95
C LEU A 189 -4.09 8.29 -23.11
N GLN A 190 -3.91 7.59 -24.23
CA GLN A 190 -4.71 6.38 -24.52
C GLN A 190 -4.01 5.09 -24.10
N ASN A 191 -2.69 5.04 -24.23
CA ASN A 191 -1.89 3.83 -24.05
C ASN A 191 -1.09 3.81 -22.74
N ILE A 192 -1.02 4.93 -22.00
CA ILE A 192 -0.39 5.01 -20.68
C ILE A 192 -1.48 5.08 -19.62
N ARG A 193 -1.33 4.27 -18.58
CA ARG A 193 -2.23 4.26 -17.42
C ARG A 193 -1.42 4.23 -16.12
N LEU A 194 -1.70 5.18 -15.26
CA LEU A 194 -1.16 5.21 -13.92
C LEU A 194 -2.05 4.37 -12.98
N LYS A 195 -1.45 3.48 -12.20
CA LYS A 195 -2.10 2.66 -11.19
C LYS A 195 -1.52 3.01 -9.84
N ILE A 196 -2.28 3.77 -9.06
CA ILE A 196 -1.89 4.22 -7.73
C ILE A 196 -2.52 3.28 -6.71
N PHE A 197 -1.69 2.62 -5.91
CA PHE A 197 -2.11 1.82 -4.77
C PHE A 197 -1.95 2.67 -3.52
N LEU A 198 -3.05 2.97 -2.86
CA LEU A 198 -3.09 3.86 -1.71
C LEU A 198 -3.96 3.26 -0.61
N ARG A 199 -3.55 3.43 0.63
CA ARG A 199 -4.34 3.02 1.80
C ARG A 199 -5.57 3.93 1.94
N THR A 200 -6.68 3.36 2.39
CA THR A 200 -7.94 4.09 2.54
C THR A 200 -7.88 5.20 3.59
N ASP A 201 -7.11 5.01 4.66
CA ASP A 201 -6.90 6.04 5.70
C ASP A 201 -6.14 7.27 5.14
N ILE A 202 -5.10 7.06 4.31
CA ILE A 202 -4.38 8.14 3.64
C ILE A 202 -5.30 8.86 2.64
N TRP A 203 -6.05 8.11 1.84
CA TRP A 203 -7.03 8.69 0.92
C TRP A 203 -8.05 9.57 1.66
N HIS A 204 -8.59 9.07 2.77
CA HIS A 204 -9.54 9.83 3.58
C HIS A 204 -8.91 11.11 4.14
N ARG A 205 -7.70 11.04 4.65
CA ARG A 205 -6.95 12.21 5.15
C ARG A 205 -6.74 13.28 4.08
N ILE A 206 -6.35 12.89 2.86
CA ILE A 206 -6.14 13.82 1.74
C ILE A 206 -7.46 14.51 1.37
N THR A 207 -8.54 13.75 1.26
CA THR A 207 -9.84 14.28 0.84
C THR A 207 -10.49 15.18 1.89
N THR A 208 -10.34 14.87 3.18
CA THR A 208 -10.87 15.70 4.27
C THR A 208 -10.08 16.99 4.48
N SER A 209 -8.81 17.04 4.09
CA SER A 209 -7.97 18.24 4.14
C SER A 209 -8.17 19.20 2.95
N GLY A 210 -9.25 19.06 2.16
CA GLY A 210 -9.69 20.03 1.15
C GLY A 210 -9.15 19.77 -0.27
N PHE A 211 -8.92 18.53 -0.67
CA PHE A 211 -8.58 18.17 -2.04
C PHE A 211 -9.86 18.16 -2.91
N ARG A 212 -10.10 19.26 -3.64
CA ARG A 212 -11.32 19.46 -4.46
C ARG A 212 -11.40 18.52 -5.64
N GLU A 213 -10.26 18.19 -6.24
CA GLU A 213 -10.11 17.34 -7.42
C GLU A 213 -10.47 15.88 -7.16
N ALA A 214 -10.59 15.48 -5.88
CA ALA A 214 -11.04 14.14 -5.51
C ALA A 214 -12.37 13.72 -6.18
N SER A 215 -13.26 14.69 -6.43
CA SER A 215 -14.54 14.45 -7.12
C SER A 215 -14.38 14.03 -8.60
N HIS A 216 -13.24 14.34 -9.20
CA HIS A 216 -12.91 13.96 -10.58
C HIS A 216 -12.24 12.58 -10.68
N ILE A 217 -11.83 12.00 -9.55
CA ILE A 217 -11.20 10.67 -9.49
C ILE A 217 -12.28 9.60 -9.37
N THR A 218 -12.93 9.32 -10.49
CA THR A 218 -14.06 8.37 -10.54
C THR A 218 -13.63 6.92 -10.82
N ARG A 219 -12.38 6.70 -11.25
CA ARG A 219 -11.86 5.38 -11.59
C ARG A 219 -11.04 4.81 -10.43
N HIS A 220 -11.71 4.44 -9.35
CA HIS A 220 -11.08 3.78 -8.21
C HIS A 220 -11.79 2.48 -7.85
N LEU A 221 -11.07 1.58 -7.23
CA LEU A 221 -11.56 0.32 -6.69
C LEU A 221 -10.97 0.13 -5.30
N THR A 222 -11.83 -0.04 -4.30
CA THR A 222 -11.41 -0.43 -2.97
C THR A 222 -11.21 -1.94 -2.93
N ILE A 223 -10.01 -2.38 -2.52
CA ILE A 223 -9.70 -3.80 -2.33
C ILE A 223 -10.15 -4.16 -0.92
N GLU A 224 -11.27 -4.85 -0.84
CA GLU A 224 -11.86 -5.32 0.42
C GLU A 224 -11.83 -6.85 0.50
N TRP A 225 -11.62 -7.34 1.71
CA TRP A 225 -11.64 -8.76 2.00
C TRP A 225 -12.86 -9.10 2.88
N ASN A 226 -13.84 -9.74 2.28
CA ASN A 226 -14.97 -10.30 3.00
C ASN A 226 -14.75 -11.80 3.29
N GLU A 227 -15.61 -12.40 4.10
CA GLU A 227 -15.51 -13.80 4.49
C GLU A 227 -15.45 -14.75 3.27
N ALA A 228 -16.23 -14.48 2.23
CA ALA A 228 -16.24 -15.32 1.02
C ALA A 228 -14.89 -15.27 0.28
N SER A 229 -14.27 -14.09 0.17
CA SER A 229 -12.96 -13.93 -0.46
C SER A 229 -11.83 -14.50 0.39
N LEU A 230 -11.92 -14.41 1.72
CA LEU A 230 -10.97 -15.04 2.64
C LEU A 230 -11.08 -16.58 2.59
N LEU A 231 -12.29 -17.12 2.56
CA LEU A 231 -12.50 -18.55 2.37
C LEU A 231 -11.93 -19.04 1.03
N ASN A 232 -12.19 -18.29 -0.05
CA ASN A 232 -11.66 -18.60 -1.37
C ASN A 232 -10.12 -18.58 -1.37
N LEU A 233 -9.50 -17.63 -0.70
CA LEU A 233 -8.05 -17.55 -0.54
C LEU A 233 -7.50 -18.80 0.13
N ILE A 234 -8.08 -19.23 1.28
CA ILE A 234 -7.66 -20.43 2.01
C ILE A 234 -7.82 -21.66 1.13
N ALA A 235 -9.01 -21.85 0.55
CA ALA A 235 -9.32 -23.00 -0.28
C ALA A 235 -8.39 -23.10 -1.49
N ARG A 236 -8.12 -22.00 -2.19
CA ARG A 236 -7.17 -21.96 -3.32
C ARG A 236 -5.76 -22.32 -2.90
N ARG A 237 -5.26 -21.79 -1.78
CA ARG A 237 -3.92 -22.09 -1.29
C ARG A 237 -3.79 -23.55 -0.84
N ALA A 238 -4.76 -24.07 -0.10
CA ALA A 238 -4.76 -25.46 0.34
C ALA A 238 -4.86 -26.43 -0.86
N ALA A 239 -5.69 -26.09 -1.88
CA ALA A 239 -5.85 -26.88 -3.10
C ALA A 239 -4.64 -26.81 -4.07
N GLN A 240 -3.63 -25.99 -3.80
CA GLN A 240 -2.34 -26.07 -4.51
C GLN A 240 -1.50 -27.27 -4.03
N ASN A 241 -1.76 -27.77 -2.84
CA ASN A 241 -1.06 -28.94 -2.32
C ASN A 241 -1.77 -30.23 -2.78
N GLU A 242 -1.12 -30.93 -3.72
CA GLU A 242 -1.66 -32.18 -4.28
C GLU A 242 -1.80 -33.28 -3.23
N SER A 243 -0.92 -33.32 -2.22
CA SER A 243 -1.00 -34.32 -1.15
C SER A 243 -2.28 -34.15 -0.33
N ILE A 244 -2.74 -32.92 -0.08
CA ILE A 244 -4.02 -32.66 0.60
C ILE A 244 -5.19 -33.16 -0.27
N LEU A 245 -5.18 -32.86 -1.57
CA LEU A 245 -6.23 -33.31 -2.49
C LEU A 245 -6.29 -34.84 -2.60
N LEU A 246 -5.13 -35.50 -2.67
CA LEU A 246 -5.03 -36.97 -2.72
C LEU A 246 -5.52 -37.60 -1.40
N HIS A 247 -5.13 -37.02 -0.24
CA HIS A 247 -5.56 -37.52 1.09
C HIS A 247 -7.09 -37.53 1.21
N PHE A 248 -7.75 -36.45 0.78
CA PHE A 248 -9.22 -36.39 0.79
C PHE A 248 -9.91 -36.90 -0.47
N ARG A 249 -9.16 -37.43 -1.43
CA ARG A 249 -9.66 -37.94 -2.73
C ARG A 249 -10.50 -36.91 -3.51
N LEU A 250 -10.05 -35.66 -3.53
CA LEU A 250 -10.72 -34.53 -4.16
C LEU A 250 -9.96 -34.06 -5.41
N LYS A 251 -10.70 -33.45 -6.34
CA LYS A 251 -10.13 -32.71 -7.47
C LYS A 251 -10.22 -31.21 -7.22
N ARG A 252 -9.19 -30.48 -7.66
CA ARG A 252 -9.10 -29.02 -7.49
C ARG A 252 -10.33 -28.30 -8.04
N ASP A 253 -10.79 -28.65 -9.24
CA ASP A 253 -11.92 -28.02 -9.89
C ASP A 253 -13.21 -28.18 -9.07
N VAL A 254 -13.42 -29.37 -8.48
CA VAL A 254 -14.57 -29.64 -7.61
C VAL A 254 -14.52 -28.79 -6.32
N VAL A 255 -13.34 -28.68 -5.71
CA VAL A 255 -13.13 -27.86 -4.51
C VAL A 255 -13.42 -26.39 -4.81
N LEU A 256 -12.98 -25.88 -5.94
CA LEU A 256 -13.07 -24.47 -6.30
C LEU A 256 -14.37 -24.07 -7.02
N ALA A 257 -15.26 -25.02 -7.28
CA ALA A 257 -16.48 -24.81 -8.07
C ALA A 257 -17.49 -23.85 -7.40
N SER A 258 -17.54 -23.79 -6.07
CA SER A 258 -18.50 -22.94 -5.33
C SER A 258 -18.01 -22.64 -3.92
N ALA A 259 -18.58 -21.59 -3.30
CA ALA A 259 -18.31 -21.25 -1.89
C ALA A 259 -18.68 -22.43 -0.95
N LYS A 260 -19.75 -23.16 -1.25
CA LYS A 260 -20.17 -24.35 -0.49
C LYS A 260 -19.11 -25.45 -0.57
N SER A 261 -18.58 -25.72 -1.77
CA SER A 261 -17.53 -26.72 -1.97
C SER A 261 -16.24 -26.32 -1.25
N GLN A 262 -15.89 -25.04 -1.25
CA GLN A 262 -14.74 -24.49 -0.54
C GLN A 262 -14.90 -24.64 0.98
N MET A 263 -16.09 -24.36 1.53
CA MET A 263 -16.38 -24.54 2.94
C MET A 263 -16.35 -26.03 3.34
N ASN A 264 -16.88 -26.89 2.52
CA ASN A 264 -16.79 -28.35 2.75
C ASN A 264 -15.34 -28.81 2.79
N PHE A 265 -14.51 -28.34 1.86
CA PHE A 265 -13.08 -28.64 1.85
C PHE A 265 -12.36 -28.08 3.08
N PHE A 266 -12.69 -26.85 3.50
CA PHE A 266 -12.18 -26.27 4.73
C PHE A 266 -12.49 -27.13 5.96
N ASN A 267 -13.73 -27.63 6.06
CA ASN A 267 -14.19 -28.46 7.18
C ASN A 267 -13.59 -29.88 7.19
N LEU A 268 -13.03 -30.37 6.07
CA LEU A 268 -12.24 -31.60 6.04
C LEU A 268 -10.83 -31.35 6.61
N ILE A 269 -10.25 -30.20 6.35
CA ILE A 269 -8.89 -29.86 6.80
C ILE A 269 -8.88 -29.47 8.28
N PHE A 270 -9.87 -28.69 8.73
CA PHE A 270 -9.92 -28.08 10.05
C PHE A 270 -11.07 -28.62 10.90
N PRO A 271 -10.94 -28.66 12.24
CA PRO A 271 -12.04 -29.04 13.12
C PRO A 271 -13.21 -28.07 12.96
N SER A 272 -14.44 -28.54 13.20
CA SER A 272 -15.64 -27.71 13.07
C SER A 272 -15.66 -26.49 14.01
N GLN A 273 -15.09 -26.62 15.21
CA GLN A 273 -14.94 -25.57 16.23
C GLN A 273 -13.59 -25.68 16.90
N VAL A 274 -12.94 -24.55 17.17
CA VAL A 274 -11.72 -24.46 18.00
C VAL A 274 -12.08 -24.63 19.49
N GLU A 275 -13.15 -23.99 19.93
CA GLU A 275 -13.73 -24.13 21.26
C GLU A 275 -15.09 -24.82 21.14
N ILE A 276 -15.28 -25.92 21.87
CA ILE A 276 -16.52 -26.68 21.82
C ILE A 276 -17.62 -25.97 22.59
N GLY A 277 -18.81 -25.82 22.01
CA GLY A 277 -19.99 -25.33 22.73
C GLY A 277 -21.05 -24.78 21.77
N LEU A 278 -22.32 -24.82 22.19
CA LEU A 278 -23.48 -24.37 21.38
C LEU A 278 -23.39 -22.90 20.93
N ARG A 279 -22.72 -22.05 21.72
CA ARG A 279 -22.56 -20.61 21.42
C ARG A 279 -21.16 -20.24 20.93
N LYS A 280 -20.34 -21.24 20.62
CA LYS A 280 -18.99 -21.01 20.13
C LYS A 280 -18.99 -20.93 18.61
N PRO A 281 -18.15 -20.05 18.03
CA PRO A 281 -18.10 -19.87 16.58
C PRO A 281 -17.56 -21.11 15.86
N SER A 282 -17.86 -21.23 14.58
CA SER A 282 -17.17 -22.15 13.69
C SER A 282 -15.67 -21.86 13.66
N THR A 283 -14.85 -22.82 13.24
CA THR A 283 -13.40 -22.59 13.10
C THR A 283 -13.11 -21.46 12.10
N PHE A 284 -13.87 -21.34 11.04
CA PHE A 284 -13.70 -20.26 10.08
C PHE A 284 -14.00 -18.89 10.71
N ASP A 285 -15.14 -18.74 11.38
CA ASP A 285 -15.49 -17.50 12.09
C ASP A 285 -14.51 -17.16 13.21
N TRP A 286 -14.01 -18.21 13.89
CA TRP A 286 -12.96 -18.05 14.90
C TRP A 286 -11.68 -17.47 14.30
N LEU A 287 -11.20 -17.97 13.16
CA LEU A 287 -10.02 -17.47 12.44
C LEU A 287 -10.24 -16.02 12.03
N VAL A 288 -11.35 -15.70 11.37
CA VAL A 288 -11.67 -14.36 10.91
C VAL A 288 -11.71 -13.38 12.07
N THR A 289 -12.42 -13.69 13.15
CA THR A 289 -12.55 -12.80 14.31
C THR A 289 -11.25 -12.60 15.08
N ARG A 290 -10.30 -13.58 15.07
CA ARG A 290 -9.00 -13.45 15.75
C ARG A 290 -7.95 -12.76 14.89
N THR A 291 -8.24 -12.58 13.60
CA THR A 291 -7.37 -11.84 12.68
C THR A 291 -7.96 -10.50 12.25
N SER A 292 -9.14 -10.14 12.74
CA SER A 292 -9.76 -8.83 12.52
C SER A 292 -9.21 -7.79 13.49
N ASP A 293 -8.93 -6.60 12.99
CA ASP A 293 -8.56 -5.42 13.76
C ASP A 293 -9.80 -4.61 14.23
N GLY A 294 -9.59 -3.41 14.77
CA GLY A 294 -10.65 -2.53 15.26
C GLY A 294 -11.64 -2.03 14.19
N SER A 295 -11.27 -2.07 12.93
CA SER A 295 -12.15 -1.77 11.80
C SER A 295 -13.08 -2.94 11.42
N ARG A 296 -12.97 -4.07 12.12
CA ARG A 296 -13.65 -5.35 11.85
C ARG A 296 -13.27 -5.98 10.49
N GLN A 297 -12.13 -5.60 9.96
CA GLN A 297 -11.61 -6.19 8.73
C GLN A 297 -10.51 -7.20 9.06
N ALA A 298 -10.64 -8.41 8.51
CA ALA A 298 -9.59 -9.41 8.58
C ALA A 298 -8.70 -9.28 7.33
N ALA A 299 -7.44 -8.95 7.54
CA ALA A 299 -6.49 -8.87 6.43
C ALA A 299 -5.95 -10.26 6.07
N PRO A 300 -5.73 -10.54 4.77
CA PRO A 300 -5.17 -11.82 4.33
C PRO A 300 -3.83 -12.15 4.98
N ARG A 301 -3.01 -11.15 5.29
CA ARG A 301 -1.68 -11.32 5.88
C ARG A 301 -1.76 -11.99 7.24
N GLU A 302 -2.60 -11.48 8.14
CA GLU A 302 -2.79 -11.99 9.47
C GLU A 302 -3.39 -13.39 9.46
N LEU A 303 -4.37 -13.62 8.58
CA LEU A 303 -5.00 -14.93 8.40
C LEU A 303 -4.00 -15.98 7.88
N ILE A 304 -3.19 -15.65 6.88
CA ILE A 304 -2.14 -16.53 6.36
C ILE A 304 -1.07 -16.79 7.43
N HIS A 305 -0.67 -15.77 8.17
CA HIS A 305 0.29 -15.91 9.27
C HIS A 305 -0.25 -16.88 10.33
N LEU A 306 -1.48 -16.69 10.78
CA LEU A 306 -2.11 -17.58 11.75
C LEU A 306 -2.18 -19.03 11.25
N LEU A 307 -2.60 -19.25 10.02
CA LEU A 307 -2.64 -20.60 9.42
C LEU A 307 -1.25 -21.25 9.31
N ASN A 308 -0.22 -20.47 8.97
CA ASN A 308 1.15 -20.96 8.94
C ASN A 308 1.67 -21.30 10.36
N SER A 309 1.38 -20.48 11.36
CA SER A 309 1.74 -20.73 12.74
C SER A 309 1.01 -21.96 13.30
N ILE A 310 -0.29 -22.12 13.00
CA ILE A 310 -1.06 -23.31 13.34
C ILE A 310 -0.41 -24.57 12.73
N ARG A 311 -0.04 -24.50 11.44
CA ARG A 311 0.66 -25.61 10.77
C ARG A 311 1.97 -25.95 11.47
N ASN A 312 2.78 -24.97 11.81
CA ASN A 312 4.08 -25.19 12.46
C ASN A 312 3.90 -25.82 13.85
N VAL A 313 2.92 -25.37 14.62
CA VAL A 313 2.56 -25.96 15.91
C VAL A 313 2.13 -27.42 15.73
N GLN A 314 1.23 -27.72 14.76
CA GLN A 314 0.75 -29.06 14.51
C GLN A 314 1.88 -30.02 14.08
N VAL A 315 2.77 -29.57 13.18
CA VAL A 315 3.92 -30.39 12.75
C VAL A 315 4.82 -30.71 13.93
N ARG A 316 5.17 -29.70 14.75
CA ARG A 316 6.01 -29.90 15.95
C ARG A 316 5.38 -30.92 16.92
N ARG A 317 4.05 -30.86 17.12
CA ARG A 317 3.34 -31.80 17.99
C ARG A 317 3.45 -33.23 17.48
N LEU A 318 3.28 -33.45 16.20
CA LEU A 318 3.45 -34.78 15.57
C LEU A 318 4.90 -35.27 15.67
N GLU A 319 5.88 -34.39 15.49
CA GLU A 319 7.30 -34.73 15.61
C GLU A 319 7.71 -35.17 17.04
N ILE A 320 7.05 -34.63 18.07
CA ILE A 320 7.29 -35.05 19.45
C ILE A 320 6.41 -36.22 19.93
N GLY A 321 5.58 -36.80 19.03
CA GLY A 321 4.80 -37.98 19.26
C GLY A 321 3.38 -37.78 19.77
N ASP A 322 2.83 -36.54 19.64
CA ASP A 322 1.40 -36.32 19.91
C ASP A 322 0.54 -37.14 18.90
N PRO A 323 -0.63 -37.61 19.35
CA PRO A 323 -1.52 -38.35 18.45
C PRO A 323 -2.06 -37.50 17.31
N ASP A 324 -2.48 -38.18 16.24
CA ASP A 324 -3.17 -37.51 15.12
C ASP A 324 -4.41 -36.76 15.61
N PRO A 325 -4.76 -35.64 14.97
CA PRO A 325 -5.95 -34.87 15.30
C PRO A 325 -7.25 -35.68 15.19
N ASP A 326 -8.17 -35.45 16.14
CA ASP A 326 -9.47 -36.11 16.14
C ASP A 326 -10.33 -35.80 14.91
N GLY A 327 -11.20 -36.74 14.53
CA GLY A 327 -12.23 -36.52 13.52
C GLY A 327 -11.74 -36.50 12.08
N GLY A 328 -10.52 -37.00 11.81
CA GLY A 328 -9.95 -37.06 10.46
C GLY A 328 -9.51 -35.71 9.89
N CYS A 329 -9.48 -34.67 10.71
CA CYS A 329 -8.94 -33.35 10.36
C CYS A 329 -7.41 -33.39 10.35
N LEU A 330 -6.77 -32.41 9.72
CA LEU A 330 -5.30 -32.28 9.71
C LEU A 330 -4.75 -31.48 10.93
N PHE A 331 -5.61 -30.80 11.67
CA PHE A 331 -5.21 -29.90 12.76
C PHE A 331 -5.98 -30.15 14.04
N ALA A 332 -5.26 -30.24 15.14
CA ALA A 332 -5.84 -30.29 16.49
C ALA A 332 -6.34 -28.90 16.94
N ARG A 333 -7.42 -28.84 17.70
CA ARG A 333 -8.01 -27.59 18.23
C ARG A 333 -7.02 -26.79 19.08
N THR A 334 -6.17 -27.46 19.81
CA THR A 334 -5.15 -26.85 20.69
C THR A 334 -4.11 -26.08 19.89
N ALA A 335 -3.76 -26.52 18.68
CA ALA A 335 -2.78 -25.86 17.82
C ALA A 335 -3.20 -24.40 17.46
N PHE A 336 -4.50 -24.14 17.37
CA PHE A 336 -5.03 -22.81 17.09
C PHE A 336 -4.75 -21.83 18.23
N LYS A 337 -4.98 -22.27 19.48
CA LYS A 337 -4.75 -21.44 20.66
C LYS A 337 -3.27 -21.20 20.92
N GLU A 338 -2.43 -22.21 20.68
CA GLU A 338 -0.99 -22.09 20.83
C GLU A 338 -0.34 -21.16 19.79
N ALA A 339 -0.92 -21.10 18.59
CA ALA A 339 -0.40 -20.26 17.51
C ALA A 339 -0.77 -18.76 17.66
N LEU A 340 -1.91 -18.43 18.25
CA LEU A 340 -2.46 -17.08 18.30
C LEU A 340 -1.53 -16.05 18.98
N PRO A 341 -0.86 -16.33 20.12
CA PRO A 341 0.01 -15.37 20.78
C PRO A 341 1.19 -14.88 19.92
N GLU A 342 1.74 -15.73 19.06
CA GLU A 342 2.81 -15.34 18.13
C GLU A 342 2.31 -14.33 17.11
N VAL A 343 1.15 -14.60 16.52
CA VAL A 343 0.53 -13.71 15.52
C VAL A 343 0.16 -12.36 16.15
N SER A 344 -0.40 -12.39 17.36
CA SER A 344 -0.75 -11.20 18.13
C SER A 344 0.47 -10.31 18.37
N ARG A 345 1.59 -10.90 18.86
CA ARG A 345 2.85 -10.18 19.10
C ARG A 345 3.43 -9.60 17.81
N THR A 346 3.48 -10.40 16.76
CA THR A 346 4.01 -9.95 15.46
C THR A 346 3.20 -8.78 14.89
N ARG A 347 1.86 -8.86 14.95
CA ARG A 347 0.98 -7.78 14.46
C ARG A 347 1.17 -6.50 15.28
N LEU A 348 1.25 -6.61 16.61
CA LEU A 348 1.44 -5.46 17.48
C LEU A 348 2.80 -4.79 17.26
N GLN A 349 3.89 -5.58 17.27
CA GLN A 349 5.25 -5.04 17.28
C GLN A 349 5.76 -4.68 15.90
N GLN A 350 5.57 -5.57 14.91
CA GLN A 350 6.16 -5.42 13.58
C GLN A 350 5.29 -4.65 12.58
N THR A 351 4.01 -4.44 12.93
CA THR A 351 3.10 -3.68 12.08
C THR A 351 2.64 -2.42 12.81
N LEU A 352 1.84 -2.55 13.86
CA LEU A 352 1.18 -1.40 14.49
C LEU A 352 2.19 -0.40 15.09
N PHE A 353 3.18 -0.88 15.86
CA PHE A 353 4.19 -0.01 16.45
C PHE A 353 5.21 0.52 15.43
N ALA A 354 5.41 -0.18 14.32
CA ALA A 354 6.29 0.27 13.25
C ALA A 354 5.61 1.34 12.38
N GLU A 355 4.32 1.18 12.12
CA GLU A 355 3.54 2.13 11.30
C GLU A 355 3.07 3.36 12.10
N TYR A 356 2.82 3.20 13.42
CA TYR A 356 2.26 4.23 14.31
C TYR A 356 3.03 4.29 15.64
N PRO A 357 4.28 4.73 15.65
CA PRO A 357 5.11 4.79 16.87
C PRO A 357 4.49 5.68 17.96
N GLU A 358 3.71 6.70 17.59
CA GLU A 358 3.00 7.59 18.52
C GLU A 358 1.87 6.90 19.29
N ALA A 359 1.31 5.81 18.78
CA ALA A 359 0.29 5.02 19.45
C ALA A 359 0.87 4.16 20.59
N ARG A 360 2.15 3.77 20.47
CA ARG A 360 2.81 2.82 21.38
C ARG A 360 2.73 3.20 22.85
N PRO A 361 3.02 4.45 23.30
CA PRO A 361 2.97 4.81 24.72
C PRO A 361 1.59 4.63 25.37
N TYR A 362 0.52 4.75 24.61
CA TYR A 362 -0.85 4.56 25.06
C TYR A 362 -1.22 3.08 25.11
N ILE A 363 -0.86 2.32 24.09
CA ILE A 363 -1.15 0.89 23.97
C ILE A 363 -0.40 0.10 25.05
N GLU A 364 0.87 0.38 25.30
CA GLU A 364 1.68 -0.31 26.32
C GLU A 364 1.10 -0.13 27.74
N LYS A 365 0.42 0.99 28.04
CA LYS A 365 -0.25 1.20 29.32
C LYS A 365 -1.49 0.33 29.53
N LEU A 366 -2.02 -0.27 28.46
CA LEU A 366 -3.14 -1.21 28.56
C LEU A 366 -2.70 -2.64 28.88
N ARG A 367 -1.41 -2.91 28.99
CA ARG A 367 -0.91 -4.25 29.30
C ARG A 367 -1.45 -4.76 30.64
N GLY A 368 -2.05 -5.96 30.62
CA GLY A 368 -2.68 -6.59 31.78
C GLY A 368 -4.07 -6.03 32.16
N GLU A 369 -4.54 -5.00 31.44
CA GLU A 369 -5.84 -4.38 31.68
C GLU A 369 -6.99 -5.19 31.11
N LYS A 370 -8.22 -4.70 31.26
CA LYS A 370 -9.42 -5.31 30.67
C LYS A 370 -9.49 -5.10 29.16
N THR A 371 -10.36 -5.87 28.50
CA THR A 371 -10.54 -5.77 27.03
C THR A 371 -11.53 -4.71 26.61
N GLN A 372 -12.28 -4.12 27.56
CA GLN A 372 -13.32 -3.12 27.27
C GLN A 372 -13.19 -1.96 28.25
N HIS A 373 -13.21 -0.74 27.73
CA HIS A 373 -12.98 0.48 28.48
C HIS A 373 -14.00 1.56 28.11
N SER A 374 -14.38 2.37 29.12
CA SER A 374 -15.02 3.67 28.91
C SER A 374 -13.97 4.76 28.73
N VAL A 375 -14.39 5.99 28.40
CA VAL A 375 -13.51 7.16 28.38
C VAL A 375 -12.86 7.39 29.74
N ASP A 376 -13.62 7.24 30.85
CA ASP A 376 -13.15 7.49 32.22
C ASP A 376 -12.08 6.48 32.65
N THR A 377 -12.29 5.18 32.32
CA THR A 377 -11.29 4.15 32.63
C THR A 377 -10.00 4.36 31.83
N LEU A 378 -10.08 4.74 30.54
CA LEU A 378 -8.91 5.09 29.76
C LEU A 378 -8.23 6.35 30.27
N ALA A 379 -9.00 7.38 30.70
CA ALA A 379 -8.46 8.60 31.30
C ALA A 379 -7.63 8.32 32.55
N THR A 380 -8.11 7.39 33.38
CA THR A 380 -7.40 6.93 34.57
C THR A 380 -6.09 6.21 34.21
N ILE A 381 -6.13 5.26 33.26
CA ILE A 381 -4.95 4.48 32.82
C ILE A 381 -3.91 5.39 32.16
N TRP A 382 -4.34 6.29 31.28
CA TRP A 382 -3.44 7.17 30.53
C TRP A 382 -3.03 8.43 31.32
N LYS A 383 -3.72 8.73 32.44
CA LYS A 383 -3.53 9.95 33.28
C LYS A 383 -3.71 11.23 32.45
N GLN A 384 -4.82 11.29 31.71
CA GLN A 384 -5.17 12.38 30.81
C GLN A 384 -6.56 12.91 31.14
N SER A 385 -6.88 14.14 30.69
CA SER A 385 -8.26 14.62 30.77
C SER A 385 -9.19 13.81 29.85
N PRO A 386 -10.50 13.70 30.14
CA PRO A 386 -11.45 12.98 29.30
C PRO A 386 -11.46 13.44 27.84
N GLU A 387 -11.30 14.75 27.62
CA GLU A 387 -11.27 15.31 26.26
C GLU A 387 -10.05 14.83 25.46
N VAL A 388 -8.85 14.86 26.06
CA VAL A 388 -7.62 14.36 25.43
C VAL A 388 -7.71 12.85 25.25
N THR A 389 -8.22 12.15 26.24
CA THR A 389 -8.42 10.69 26.19
C THR A 389 -9.30 10.28 25.01
N LEU A 390 -10.41 10.98 24.80
CA LEU A 390 -11.30 10.70 23.67
C LEU A 390 -10.61 10.89 22.32
N LYS A 391 -9.79 11.95 22.18
CA LYS A 391 -9.00 12.18 20.97
C LYS A 391 -7.99 11.03 20.69
N VAL A 392 -7.29 10.61 21.75
CA VAL A 392 -6.33 9.49 21.68
C VAL A 392 -7.06 8.17 21.36
N ALA A 393 -8.18 7.89 22.03
CA ALA A 393 -8.95 6.66 21.79
C ALA A 393 -9.47 6.60 20.35
N ARG A 394 -9.91 7.72 19.77
CA ARG A 394 -10.32 7.78 18.36
C ARG A 394 -9.14 7.63 17.41
N MET A 395 -8.00 8.23 17.69
CA MET A 395 -6.77 7.98 16.94
C MET A 395 -6.41 6.49 16.95
N LEU A 396 -6.52 5.81 18.10
CA LEU A 396 -6.29 4.37 18.20
C LEU A 396 -7.36 3.53 17.48
N THR A 397 -8.58 4.07 17.33
CA THR A 397 -9.63 3.45 16.49
C THR A 397 -9.31 3.60 15.01
N ASP A 398 -8.87 4.76 14.58
CA ASP A 398 -8.50 5.05 13.19
C ASP A 398 -7.35 4.14 12.69
N VAL A 399 -6.39 3.81 13.58
CA VAL A 399 -5.30 2.88 13.26
C VAL A 399 -5.67 1.40 13.47
N GLY A 400 -6.92 1.11 13.83
CA GLY A 400 -7.44 -0.25 13.96
C GLY A 400 -7.05 -0.99 15.26
N PHE A 401 -6.49 -0.29 16.26
CA PHE A 401 -6.19 -0.90 17.56
C PHE A 401 -7.40 -1.00 18.49
N LEU A 402 -8.29 -0.01 18.47
CA LEU A 402 -9.55 -0.03 19.22
C LEU A 402 -10.75 -0.13 18.27
N GLU A 403 -11.83 -0.69 18.78
CA GLU A 403 -13.16 -0.66 18.17
C GLU A 403 -14.07 0.21 19.02
N GLU A 404 -14.58 1.33 18.46
CA GLU A 404 -15.56 2.18 19.13
C GLU A 404 -16.94 1.56 19.00
N ARG A 405 -17.64 1.40 20.12
CA ARG A 405 -18.99 0.84 20.26
C ARG A 405 -19.85 1.75 21.13
N GLY A 406 -21.18 1.58 21.06
CA GLY A 406 -22.12 2.35 21.87
C GLY A 406 -22.55 3.66 21.21
N GLU A 407 -23.05 4.59 22.03
CA GLU A 407 -23.55 5.89 21.59
C GLU A 407 -22.41 6.89 21.48
N LYS A 408 -22.52 7.89 20.57
CA LYS A 408 -21.48 8.89 20.34
C LYS A 408 -21.14 9.73 21.59
N GLU A 409 -22.13 9.95 22.46
CA GLU A 409 -21.98 10.68 23.70
C GLU A 409 -21.28 9.86 24.81
N ASN A 410 -21.40 8.54 24.76
CA ASN A 410 -20.81 7.65 25.74
C ASN A 410 -20.18 6.42 25.06
N PRO A 411 -19.08 6.60 24.31
CA PRO A 411 -18.45 5.53 23.57
C PRO A 411 -17.74 4.54 24.49
N ILE A 412 -17.79 3.27 24.10
CA ILE A 412 -17.08 2.18 24.73
C ILE A 412 -16.02 1.67 23.76
N PHE A 413 -14.80 1.56 24.23
CA PHE A 413 -13.66 1.12 23.44
C PHE A 413 -13.30 -0.32 23.75
N TRP A 414 -13.23 -1.15 22.74
CA TRP A 414 -12.98 -2.57 22.86
C TRP A 414 -11.70 -2.96 22.12
N VAL A 415 -10.83 -3.74 22.77
CA VAL A 415 -9.61 -4.22 22.14
C VAL A 415 -9.91 -5.52 21.37
N PRO A 416 -9.68 -5.55 20.03
CA PRO A 416 -9.86 -6.74 19.21
C PRO A 416 -9.07 -7.95 19.70
N PHE A 417 -9.55 -9.14 19.40
CA PHE A 417 -8.87 -10.39 19.79
C PHE A 417 -7.44 -10.46 19.27
N LEU A 418 -7.18 -9.87 18.11
CA LEU A 418 -5.88 -9.85 17.45
C LEU A 418 -4.75 -9.32 18.37
N TYR A 419 -5.04 -8.40 19.28
CA TYR A 419 -4.04 -7.73 20.13
C TYR A 419 -3.99 -8.21 21.56
N ARG A 420 -4.99 -9.01 22.00
CA ARG A 420 -5.16 -9.36 23.42
C ARG A 420 -4.02 -10.15 24.02
N ASP A 421 -3.56 -11.19 23.32
CA ASP A 421 -2.50 -12.07 23.80
C ASP A 421 -1.14 -11.34 23.85
N ALA A 422 -0.91 -10.37 22.96
CA ALA A 422 0.32 -9.58 22.96
C ALA A 422 0.42 -8.62 24.16
N LEU A 423 -0.72 -8.23 24.73
CA LEU A 423 -0.82 -7.30 25.85
C LEU A 423 -1.27 -7.99 27.17
N ASP A 424 -1.40 -9.31 27.18
CA ASP A 424 -1.85 -10.10 28.34
C ASP A 424 -3.19 -9.58 28.91
N LEU A 425 -4.13 -9.17 28.03
CA LEU A 425 -5.38 -8.55 28.46
C LEU A 425 -6.35 -9.53 29.09
N VAL A 426 -7.03 -9.06 30.12
CA VAL A 426 -8.05 -9.84 30.85
C VAL A 426 -9.42 -9.60 30.23
N GLN A 427 -10.14 -10.66 29.85
CA GLN A 427 -11.48 -10.56 29.26
C GLN A 427 -12.46 -9.88 30.25
N GLY A 428 -13.19 -8.86 29.77
CA GLY A 428 -14.23 -8.16 30.53
C GLY A 428 -14.17 -6.65 30.37
N ALA A 429 -15.12 -5.96 31.01
CA ALA A 429 -15.16 -4.50 31.12
C ALA A 429 -14.30 -4.03 32.28
N ALA A 430 -13.62 -2.89 32.12
CA ALA A 430 -13.01 -2.16 33.24
C ALA A 430 -14.11 -1.42 34.01
N GLU A 431 -14.00 -1.43 35.36
CA GLU A 431 -14.92 -0.77 36.30
C GLU A 431 -14.50 0.69 36.53
#